data_190756185bf5d94f3aa1561d0255372b
#
_entry.id   190756185bf5d94f3aa1561d0255372b
#
_cell.length_a   1.000
_cell.length_b   1.000
_cell.length_c   1.000
_cell.angle_alpha   90.00
_cell.angle_beta   90.00
_cell.angle_gamma   90.00
#
_symmetry.space_group_name_H-M   'P 1'
#
loop_
_entity.id
_entity.type
_entity.pdbx_description
1 polymer ?
#
loop_
_entity_poly.entity_id
_entity_poly.type
_entity_poly.pdbx_seq_one_letter_code
_entity_poly.pdbx_strand_id
1 'polypeptide(L)'
;GITEHLDYLKELGIDVIWLSPVYQSPNDDNGYDISDYRAIMKEFGTMDDFDRMLQEAHKRGIKIVMDLVVNHTSDEHAWFVESRKSKDNPYRDYYIWKEGKDGKEPNNWGSNFGGSAWQYDEATDMYYLHCFSKKQPDLNWENEKVREEVYDMMTWWCEKGIDGFRMDVINMISKDQSFPDGPVDDGLYGNHQPFVCDGPRVHEYLKEMNQKVLQKYDIMTVGEALNTKIDHAMQYAGEDTNELNMVFHFEHVSLG
;
A
#
# COMPACT_ATOMS: atom_id res chain seq x y z
N GLY A 1 -18.50 -7.32 18.15
CA GLY A 1 -17.39 -7.33 17.20
C GLY A 1 -16.10 -7.86 17.82
N ILE A 2 -14.92 -7.48 17.28
CA ILE A 2 -13.61 -8.00 17.76
C ILE A 2 -13.46 -7.86 19.26
N THR A 3 -13.78 -6.70 19.82
CA THR A 3 -13.66 -6.41 21.26
C THR A 3 -14.36 -7.43 22.16
N GLU A 4 -15.50 -7.96 21.74
CA GLU A 4 -16.30 -8.94 22.50
C GLU A 4 -15.70 -10.35 22.46
N HIS A 5 -14.77 -10.61 21.53
CA HIS A 5 -14.14 -11.92 21.32
C HIS A 5 -12.67 -11.96 21.75
N LEU A 6 -12.13 -10.89 22.33
CA LEU A 6 -10.72 -10.81 22.72
C LEU A 6 -10.34 -11.85 23.79
N ASP A 7 -11.26 -12.17 24.72
CA ASP A 7 -11.02 -13.22 25.74
C ASP A 7 -10.88 -14.59 25.07
N TYR A 8 -11.75 -14.93 24.13
CA TYR A 8 -11.65 -16.16 23.33
C TYR A 8 -10.31 -16.24 22.57
N LEU A 9 -9.89 -15.15 21.91
CA LEU A 9 -8.63 -15.10 21.17
C LEU A 9 -7.44 -15.28 22.12
N LYS A 10 -7.49 -14.70 23.33
CA LYS A 10 -6.44 -14.88 24.34
C LYS A 10 -6.39 -16.31 24.87
N GLU A 11 -7.52 -16.94 25.15
CA GLU A 11 -7.60 -18.35 25.55
C GLU A 11 -7.07 -19.29 24.45
N LEU A 12 -7.28 -18.92 23.17
CA LEU A 12 -6.74 -19.64 22.01
C LEU A 12 -5.21 -19.48 21.87
N GLY A 13 -4.59 -18.57 22.62
CA GLY A 13 -3.14 -18.33 22.60
C GLY A 13 -2.68 -17.31 21.56
N ILE A 14 -3.59 -16.44 21.10
CA ILE A 14 -3.26 -15.37 20.17
C ILE A 14 -2.55 -14.23 20.91
N ASP A 15 -1.39 -13.83 20.42
CA ASP A 15 -0.61 -12.70 20.93
C ASP A 15 -0.66 -11.47 20.02
N VAL A 16 -0.93 -11.65 18.72
CA VAL A 16 -0.99 -10.58 17.73
C VAL A 16 -2.21 -10.75 16.84
N ILE A 17 -2.94 -9.67 16.59
CA ILE A 17 -4.03 -9.61 15.62
C ILE A 17 -3.61 -8.63 14.51
N TRP A 18 -3.57 -9.11 13.29
CA TRP A 18 -3.52 -8.26 12.11
C TRP A 18 -4.96 -7.98 11.64
N LEU A 19 -5.28 -6.71 11.48
CA LEU A 19 -6.54 -6.25 10.90
C LEU A 19 -6.35 -5.99 9.41
N SER A 20 -7.16 -6.64 8.56
CA SER A 20 -7.35 -6.15 7.19
C SER A 20 -7.80 -4.69 7.22
N PRO A 21 -7.69 -3.92 6.10
CA PRO A 21 -7.96 -2.50 6.13
C PRO A 21 -9.31 -2.16 6.75
N VAL A 22 -9.31 -1.32 7.78
CA VAL A 22 -10.51 -0.84 8.49
C VAL A 22 -10.76 0.66 8.24
N TYR A 23 -9.92 1.27 7.42
CA TYR A 23 -10.00 2.69 7.09
C TYR A 23 -11.22 3.01 6.23
N GLN A 24 -11.58 4.29 6.16
CA GLN A 24 -12.64 4.73 5.27
C GLN A 24 -12.33 4.35 3.82
N SER A 25 -13.25 3.63 3.19
CA SER A 25 -13.11 3.10 1.84
C SER A 25 -14.48 3.01 1.17
N PRO A 26 -14.60 3.24 -0.16
CA PRO A 26 -15.79 2.91 -0.92
C PRO A 26 -15.98 1.38 -1.11
N ASN A 27 -14.99 0.58 -0.69
CA ASN A 27 -15.04 -0.88 -0.66
C ASN A 27 -15.11 -1.55 -2.05
N ASP A 28 -14.41 -0.98 -3.02
CA ASP A 28 -14.24 -1.56 -4.35
C ASP A 28 -13.38 -2.85 -4.30
N ASP A 29 -12.40 -2.86 -3.41
CA ASP A 29 -11.46 -3.98 -3.20
C ASP A 29 -11.34 -4.36 -1.72
N ASN A 30 -12.46 -4.68 -1.07
CA ASN A 30 -12.50 -5.15 0.32
C ASN A 30 -11.72 -4.26 1.32
N GLY A 31 -11.72 -2.95 1.09
CA GLY A 31 -11.04 -1.95 1.92
C GLY A 31 -9.63 -1.58 1.48
N TYR A 32 -9.03 -2.28 0.51
CA TYR A 32 -7.71 -1.93 -0.03
C TYR A 32 -7.73 -0.69 -0.95
N ASP A 33 -8.88 -0.10 -1.18
CA ASP A 33 -9.11 1.19 -1.85
C ASP A 33 -9.42 2.26 -0.79
N ILE A 34 -8.38 2.79 -0.15
CA ILE A 34 -8.52 3.69 1.00
C ILE A 34 -8.81 5.12 0.52
N SER A 35 -9.91 5.70 1.02
CA SER A 35 -10.29 7.10 0.74
C SER A 35 -9.93 8.08 1.86
N ASP A 36 -9.73 7.60 3.10
CA ASP A 36 -9.21 8.39 4.22
C ASP A 36 -8.48 7.46 5.21
N TYR A 37 -7.17 7.66 5.34
CA TYR A 37 -6.31 6.87 6.23
C TYR A 37 -6.52 7.15 7.73
N ARG A 38 -7.20 8.23 8.10
CA ARG A 38 -7.40 8.65 9.49
C ARG A 38 -8.85 8.53 9.96
N ALA A 39 -9.67 7.85 9.17
CA ALA A 39 -11.07 7.54 9.50
C ALA A 39 -11.31 6.03 9.49
N ILE A 40 -12.22 5.56 10.33
CA ILE A 40 -12.67 4.17 10.33
C ILE A 40 -13.90 4.03 9.42
N MET A 41 -13.95 2.97 8.61
CA MET A 41 -15.10 2.65 7.78
C MET A 41 -16.33 2.46 8.66
N LYS A 42 -17.42 3.12 8.32
CA LYS A 42 -18.65 3.17 9.11
C LYS A 42 -19.20 1.79 9.48
N GLU A 43 -19.03 0.82 8.61
CA GLU A 43 -19.47 -0.57 8.80
C GLU A 43 -18.71 -1.27 9.93
N PHE A 44 -17.51 -0.82 10.26
CA PHE A 44 -16.68 -1.37 11.33
C PHE A 44 -16.82 -0.60 12.66
N GLY A 45 -17.43 0.59 12.61
CA GLY A 45 -17.67 1.42 13.79
C GLY A 45 -17.06 2.82 13.66
N THR A 46 -16.64 3.35 14.79
CA THR A 46 -16.07 4.70 14.93
C THR A 46 -14.62 4.64 15.37
N MET A 47 -13.92 5.78 15.36
CA MET A 47 -12.59 5.88 15.93
C MET A 47 -12.59 5.58 17.44
N ASP A 48 -13.63 5.96 18.17
CA ASP A 48 -13.78 5.62 19.60
C ASP A 48 -13.94 4.10 19.80
N ASP A 49 -14.61 3.40 18.89
CA ASP A 49 -14.72 1.93 18.92
C ASP A 49 -13.36 1.28 18.66
N PHE A 50 -12.58 1.82 17.74
CA PHE A 50 -11.21 1.37 17.50
C PHE A 50 -10.33 1.59 18.72
N ASP A 51 -10.34 2.78 19.31
CA ASP A 51 -9.53 3.11 20.48
C ASP A 51 -9.88 2.21 21.67
N ARG A 52 -11.17 1.93 21.87
CA ARG A 52 -11.63 0.97 22.88
C ARG A 52 -11.12 -0.44 22.59
N MET A 53 -11.23 -0.90 21.35
CA MET A 53 -10.75 -2.24 20.94
C MET A 53 -9.25 -2.37 21.19
N LEU A 54 -8.46 -1.36 20.82
CA LEU A 54 -7.00 -1.32 21.02
C LEU A 54 -6.64 -1.40 22.51
N GLN A 55 -7.30 -0.60 23.35
CA GLN A 55 -7.09 -0.63 24.80
C GLN A 55 -7.44 -1.98 25.42
N GLU A 56 -8.58 -2.58 25.02
CA GLU A 56 -9.02 -3.88 25.52
C GLU A 56 -8.11 -5.03 25.05
N ALA A 57 -7.56 -4.95 23.83
CA ALA A 57 -6.55 -5.88 23.34
C ALA A 57 -5.29 -5.80 24.19
N HIS A 58 -4.78 -4.59 24.43
CA HIS A 58 -3.56 -4.37 25.24
C HIS A 58 -3.70 -4.83 26.69
N LYS A 59 -4.86 -4.64 27.32
CA LYS A 59 -5.13 -5.19 28.68
C LYS A 59 -4.98 -6.71 28.74
N ARG A 60 -5.18 -7.39 27.64
CA ARG A 60 -5.05 -8.85 27.52
C ARG A 60 -3.67 -9.30 27.00
N GLY A 61 -2.77 -8.35 26.79
CA GLY A 61 -1.46 -8.60 26.19
C GLY A 61 -1.55 -9.06 24.72
N ILE A 62 -2.59 -8.61 23.99
CA ILE A 62 -2.75 -8.84 22.56
C ILE A 62 -2.34 -7.57 21.83
N LYS A 63 -1.46 -7.72 20.85
CA LYS A 63 -0.95 -6.65 20.00
C LYS A 63 -1.82 -6.47 18.77
N ILE A 64 -1.92 -5.24 18.28
CA ILE A 64 -2.72 -4.89 17.09
C ILE A 64 -1.80 -4.38 15.97
N VAL A 65 -1.81 -5.08 14.86
CA VAL A 65 -1.10 -4.74 13.63
C VAL A 65 -2.11 -4.24 12.59
N MET A 66 -1.88 -3.05 12.06
CA MET A 66 -2.73 -2.44 11.03
C MET A 66 -2.21 -2.76 9.63
N ASP A 67 -3.10 -2.76 8.64
CA ASP A 67 -2.69 -2.85 7.25
C ASP A 67 -2.23 -1.48 6.73
N LEU A 68 -1.08 -1.43 6.09
CA LEU A 68 -0.52 -0.23 5.47
C LEU A 68 -0.60 -0.36 3.95
N VAL A 69 -1.58 0.29 3.33
CA VAL A 69 -1.82 0.27 1.89
C VAL A 69 -1.36 1.59 1.31
N VAL A 70 -0.13 1.65 0.81
CA VAL A 70 0.51 2.90 0.36
C VAL A 70 1.11 2.83 -1.04
N ASN A 71 0.90 1.72 -1.76
CA ASN A 71 1.17 1.67 -3.19
C ASN A 71 0.16 2.51 -4.00
N HIS A 72 -1.08 2.55 -3.55
CA HIS A 72 -2.22 3.21 -4.20
C HIS A 72 -3.22 3.73 -3.16
N THR A 73 -4.16 4.54 -3.59
CA THR A 73 -5.34 4.95 -2.80
C THR A 73 -6.62 4.63 -3.55
N SER A 74 -7.77 4.87 -2.93
CA SER A 74 -9.03 4.98 -3.68
C SER A 74 -8.98 6.18 -4.65
N ASP A 75 -9.69 6.08 -5.77
CA ASP A 75 -9.97 7.21 -6.65
C ASP A 75 -10.89 8.27 -5.99
N GLU A 76 -11.50 7.93 -4.85
CA GLU A 76 -12.27 8.85 -4.01
C GLU A 76 -11.42 9.52 -2.91
N HIS A 77 -10.13 9.18 -2.79
CA HIS A 77 -9.23 9.88 -1.86
C HIS A 77 -9.08 11.35 -2.26
N ALA A 78 -9.07 12.24 -1.26
CA ALA A 78 -9.00 13.68 -1.49
C ALA A 78 -7.80 14.10 -2.37
N TRP A 79 -6.65 13.43 -2.22
CA TRP A 79 -5.48 13.69 -3.06
C TRP A 79 -5.74 13.38 -4.54
N PHE A 80 -6.43 12.28 -4.86
CA PHE A 80 -6.72 11.93 -6.24
C PHE A 80 -7.81 12.82 -6.83
N VAL A 81 -8.85 13.13 -6.07
CA VAL A 81 -9.91 14.07 -6.47
C VAL A 81 -9.32 15.42 -6.84
N GLU A 82 -8.34 15.92 -6.07
CA GLU A 82 -7.61 17.14 -6.42
C GLU A 82 -6.68 16.95 -7.62
N SER A 83 -5.89 15.87 -7.63
CA SER A 83 -4.90 15.56 -8.67
C SER A 83 -5.50 15.56 -10.09
N ARG A 84 -6.73 15.07 -10.26
CA ARG A 84 -7.37 14.98 -11.57
C ARG A 84 -8.07 16.26 -12.03
N LYS A 85 -8.11 17.33 -11.21
CA LYS A 85 -8.78 18.60 -11.59
C LYS A 85 -8.05 19.35 -12.70
N SER A 86 -6.72 19.39 -12.66
CA SER A 86 -5.88 20.05 -13.66
C SER A 86 -4.45 19.54 -13.63
N LYS A 87 -3.70 19.76 -14.74
CA LYS A 87 -2.29 19.37 -14.85
C LYS A 87 -1.35 20.15 -13.91
N ASP A 88 -1.74 21.31 -13.45
CA ASP A 88 -1.01 22.22 -12.56
C ASP A 88 -1.53 22.21 -11.12
N ASN A 89 -2.43 21.29 -10.77
CA ASN A 89 -2.89 21.14 -9.40
C ASN A 89 -1.72 20.70 -8.48
N PRO A 90 -1.60 21.24 -7.25
CA PRO A 90 -0.56 20.89 -6.29
C PRO A 90 -0.47 19.37 -5.97
N TYR A 91 -1.57 18.65 -6.12
CA TYR A 91 -1.64 17.20 -5.93
C TYR A 91 -1.42 16.39 -7.22
N ARG A 92 -1.18 17.06 -8.38
CA ARG A 92 -1.05 16.36 -9.66
C ARG A 92 -0.04 15.23 -9.58
N ASP A 93 1.16 15.53 -9.10
CA ASP A 93 2.28 14.60 -9.04
C ASP A 93 2.24 13.65 -7.80
N TYR A 94 1.14 13.65 -7.05
CA TYR A 94 0.91 12.61 -6.02
C TYR A 94 0.64 11.24 -6.65
N TYR A 95 0.18 11.24 -7.89
CA TYR A 95 -0.10 10.02 -8.66
C TYR A 95 0.72 9.99 -9.95
N ILE A 96 0.80 8.82 -10.56
CA ILE A 96 1.57 8.62 -11.78
C ILE A 96 0.69 8.90 -12.98
N TRP A 97 0.93 10.05 -13.61
CA TRP A 97 0.25 10.50 -14.82
C TRP A 97 1.19 10.50 -15.99
N LYS A 98 0.72 10.03 -17.16
CA LYS A 98 1.48 10.04 -18.43
C LYS A 98 0.58 10.48 -19.57
N GLU A 99 1.20 11.12 -20.55
CA GLU A 99 0.56 11.38 -21.85
C GLU A 99 0.42 10.05 -22.60
N GLY A 100 -0.61 9.94 -23.40
CA GLY A 100 -0.77 8.81 -24.31
C GLY A 100 0.28 8.83 -25.42
N LYS A 101 0.53 7.67 -26.01
CA LYS A 101 1.44 7.51 -27.13
C LYS A 101 0.66 7.07 -28.37
N ASP A 102 0.73 7.85 -29.43
CA ASP A 102 0.04 7.57 -30.72
C ASP A 102 -1.46 7.32 -30.55
N GLY A 103 -2.12 8.07 -29.65
CA GLY A 103 -3.56 7.96 -29.37
C GLY A 103 -3.96 6.70 -28.56
N LYS A 104 -2.98 6.05 -27.91
CA LYS A 104 -3.17 4.88 -27.04
C LYS A 104 -2.54 5.13 -25.66
N GLU A 105 -2.59 4.10 -24.82
CA GLU A 105 -1.95 4.08 -23.51
C GLU A 105 -0.44 4.38 -23.60
N PRO A 106 0.19 4.87 -22.51
CA PRO A 106 1.63 5.19 -22.48
C PRO A 106 2.54 4.00 -22.79
N ASN A 107 2.14 2.81 -22.39
CA ASN A 107 2.77 1.52 -22.68
C ASN A 107 1.73 0.39 -22.65
N ASN A 108 2.19 -0.84 -22.83
CA ASN A 108 1.32 -2.01 -22.95
C ASN A 108 0.97 -2.70 -21.61
N TRP A 109 1.24 -2.12 -20.47
CA TRP A 109 1.07 -2.79 -19.18
C TRP A 109 -0.37 -3.21 -18.91
N GLY A 110 -0.53 -4.47 -18.47
CA GLY A 110 -1.79 -4.99 -17.97
C GLY A 110 -1.91 -4.82 -16.45
N SER A 111 -3.13 -4.60 -15.97
CA SER A 111 -3.47 -4.57 -14.56
C SER A 111 -3.51 -5.98 -13.97
N ASN A 112 -3.22 -6.13 -12.67
CA ASN A 112 -3.37 -7.39 -11.94
C ASN A 112 -4.83 -7.90 -11.94
N PHE A 113 -5.80 -6.99 -12.08
CA PHE A 113 -7.23 -7.33 -12.14
C PHE A 113 -7.76 -7.43 -13.58
N GLY A 114 -6.86 -7.40 -14.57
CA GLY A 114 -7.18 -7.52 -15.98
C GLY A 114 -7.42 -6.17 -16.67
N GLY A 115 -7.26 -6.17 -17.99
CA GLY A 115 -7.32 -4.95 -18.78
C GLY A 115 -6.02 -4.14 -18.73
N SER A 116 -6.05 -2.91 -19.26
CA SER A 116 -4.92 -1.99 -19.19
C SER A 116 -4.62 -1.55 -17.75
N ALA A 117 -3.35 -1.34 -17.42
CA ALA A 117 -2.93 -0.68 -16.18
C ALA A 117 -3.04 0.86 -16.27
N TRP A 118 -3.50 1.40 -17.37
CA TRP A 118 -3.65 2.83 -17.61
C TRP A 118 -5.11 3.18 -17.87
N GLN A 119 -5.62 4.16 -17.11
CA GLN A 119 -6.96 4.70 -17.32
C GLN A 119 -6.88 6.12 -17.86
N TYR A 120 -7.54 6.34 -18.99
CA TYR A 120 -7.67 7.67 -19.59
C TYR A 120 -8.59 8.56 -18.76
N ASP A 121 -8.15 9.80 -18.54
CA ASP A 121 -8.89 10.87 -17.88
C ASP A 121 -9.18 12.00 -18.87
N GLU A 122 -10.45 12.13 -19.28
CA GLU A 122 -10.90 13.12 -20.26
C GLU A 122 -10.67 14.57 -19.78
N ALA A 123 -10.72 14.81 -18.46
CA ALA A 123 -10.62 16.16 -17.92
C ALA A 123 -9.24 16.79 -18.16
N THR A 124 -8.20 15.95 -18.20
CA THR A 124 -6.81 16.42 -18.35
C THR A 124 -6.12 15.88 -19.59
N ASP A 125 -6.79 15.05 -20.39
CA ASP A 125 -6.22 14.40 -21.59
C ASP A 125 -4.90 13.68 -21.27
N MET A 126 -4.91 12.88 -20.20
CA MET A 126 -3.78 12.06 -19.75
C MET A 126 -4.27 10.73 -19.21
N TYR A 127 -3.34 9.81 -18.96
CA TYR A 127 -3.60 8.53 -18.33
C TYR A 127 -2.99 8.48 -16.93
N TYR A 128 -3.69 7.88 -15.98
CA TYR A 128 -3.10 7.52 -14.69
C TYR A 128 -2.84 6.03 -14.59
N LEU A 129 -1.77 5.68 -13.86
CA LEU A 129 -1.40 4.28 -13.60
C LEU A 129 -2.29 3.70 -12.50
N HIS A 130 -2.72 2.45 -12.70
CA HIS A 130 -3.35 1.61 -11.68
C HIS A 130 -2.92 0.15 -11.86
N CYS A 131 -2.02 -0.33 -11.02
CA CYS A 131 -1.57 -1.73 -11.10
C CYS A 131 -2.67 -2.73 -10.70
N PHE A 132 -3.71 -2.27 -9.99
CA PHE A 132 -4.88 -3.03 -9.56
C PHE A 132 -6.17 -2.49 -10.23
N SER A 133 -7.25 -2.29 -9.48
CA SER A 133 -8.47 -1.70 -10.03
C SER A 133 -8.22 -0.28 -10.57
N LYS A 134 -8.95 0.10 -11.62
CA LYS A 134 -8.97 1.50 -12.08
C LYS A 134 -9.44 2.49 -11.00
N LYS A 135 -10.05 1.99 -9.93
CA LYS A 135 -10.41 2.75 -8.73
C LYS A 135 -9.30 2.81 -7.68
N GLN A 136 -8.12 2.29 -8.01
CA GLN A 136 -6.94 2.27 -7.14
C GLN A 136 -5.74 2.91 -7.85
N PRO A 137 -5.74 4.25 -8.07
CA PRO A 137 -4.63 4.94 -8.72
C PRO A 137 -3.34 4.82 -7.89
N ASP A 138 -2.24 4.50 -8.58
CA ASP A 138 -0.92 4.31 -7.96
C ASP A 138 -0.30 5.64 -7.53
N LEU A 139 0.18 5.68 -6.29
CA LEU A 139 0.92 6.82 -5.73
C LEU A 139 2.30 6.96 -6.36
N ASN A 140 2.72 8.20 -6.53
CA ASN A 140 4.03 8.56 -7.05
C ASN A 140 5.06 8.73 -5.91
N TRP A 141 5.74 7.67 -5.52
CA TRP A 141 6.76 7.69 -4.47
C TRP A 141 8.04 8.46 -4.83
N GLU A 142 8.25 8.82 -6.10
CA GLU A 142 9.31 9.76 -6.48
C GLU A 142 9.07 11.15 -5.88
N ASN A 143 7.80 11.50 -5.64
CA ASN A 143 7.42 12.75 -5.01
C ASN A 143 7.65 12.69 -3.49
N GLU A 144 8.57 13.53 -2.99
CA GLU A 144 8.89 13.61 -1.57
C GLU A 144 7.66 13.95 -0.70
N LYS A 145 6.75 14.79 -1.20
CA LYS A 145 5.53 15.15 -0.46
C LYS A 145 4.62 13.94 -0.22
N VAL A 146 4.54 13.01 -1.16
CA VAL A 146 3.79 11.76 -0.98
C VAL A 146 4.41 10.94 0.15
N ARG A 147 5.74 10.83 0.18
CA ARG A 147 6.46 10.11 1.24
C ARG A 147 6.24 10.77 2.61
N GLU A 148 6.33 12.10 2.68
CA GLU A 148 6.08 12.85 3.91
C GLU A 148 4.65 12.65 4.44
N GLU A 149 3.63 12.70 3.58
CA GLU A 149 2.23 12.44 3.96
C GLU A 149 2.04 11.01 4.48
N VAL A 150 2.67 10.02 3.83
CA VAL A 150 2.63 8.63 4.29
C VAL A 150 3.29 8.49 5.66
N TYR A 151 4.47 9.09 5.87
CA TYR A 151 5.19 9.00 7.16
C TYR A 151 4.46 9.74 8.28
N ASP A 152 3.80 10.84 7.97
CA ASP A 152 2.97 11.57 8.92
C ASP A 152 1.72 10.75 9.33
N MET A 153 1.08 10.11 8.36
CA MET A 153 -0.03 9.20 8.62
C MET A 153 0.40 7.99 9.47
N MET A 154 1.53 7.36 9.14
CA MET A 154 2.07 6.24 9.92
C MET A 154 2.40 6.66 11.35
N THR A 155 3.04 7.83 11.51
CA THR A 155 3.36 8.41 12.84
C THR A 155 2.10 8.59 13.66
N TRP A 156 1.04 9.14 13.07
CA TRP A 156 -0.24 9.34 13.74
C TRP A 156 -0.83 8.02 14.27
N TRP A 157 -0.74 6.93 13.52
CA TRP A 157 -1.19 5.61 13.96
C TRP A 157 -0.30 5.03 15.07
N CYS A 158 1.03 5.21 14.95
CA CYS A 158 1.97 4.81 16.02
C CYS A 158 1.68 5.56 17.33
N GLU A 159 1.40 6.86 17.27
CA GLU A 159 1.03 7.68 18.42
C GLU A 159 -0.32 7.29 19.04
N LYS A 160 -1.23 6.73 18.25
CA LYS A 160 -2.46 6.09 18.80
C LYS A 160 -2.15 4.83 19.58
N GLY A 161 -0.97 4.24 19.41
CA GLY A 161 -0.52 3.08 20.16
C GLY A 161 -0.70 1.74 19.47
N ILE A 162 -0.84 1.70 18.13
CA ILE A 162 -0.80 0.42 17.40
C ILE A 162 0.58 -0.25 17.56
N ASP A 163 0.64 -1.55 17.36
CA ASP A 163 1.84 -2.34 17.60
C ASP A 163 2.57 -2.74 16.31
N GLY A 164 2.13 -2.28 15.16
CA GLY A 164 2.83 -2.55 13.91
C GLY A 164 2.01 -2.38 12.65
N PHE A 165 2.68 -2.66 11.54
CA PHE A 165 2.10 -2.61 10.21
C PHE A 165 2.35 -3.91 9.43
N ARG A 166 1.30 -4.45 8.84
CA ARG A 166 1.41 -5.32 7.66
C ARG A 166 1.36 -4.40 6.44
N MET A 167 2.34 -4.48 5.58
CA MET A 167 2.52 -3.53 4.48
C MET A 167 2.13 -4.19 3.16
N ASP A 168 1.01 -3.74 2.62
CA ASP A 168 0.42 -4.23 1.38
C ASP A 168 1.31 -3.91 0.18
N VAL A 169 1.64 -4.94 -0.60
CA VAL A 169 2.48 -4.87 -1.81
C VAL A 169 3.63 -3.87 -1.74
N ILE A 170 4.31 -3.84 -0.60
CA ILE A 170 5.28 -2.79 -0.27
C ILE A 170 6.48 -2.75 -1.22
N ASN A 171 6.79 -3.84 -1.89
CA ASN A 171 7.85 -3.88 -2.87
C ASN A 171 7.46 -3.24 -4.23
N MET A 172 6.20 -2.79 -4.38
CA MET A 172 5.72 -2.14 -5.60
C MET A 172 5.77 -0.60 -5.53
N ILE A 173 6.17 0.01 -4.42
CA ILE A 173 6.16 1.48 -4.27
C ILE A 173 7.15 2.21 -5.19
N SER A 174 8.21 1.55 -5.64
CA SER A 174 9.19 2.11 -6.59
C SER A 174 8.99 1.49 -7.97
N LYS A 175 8.72 2.33 -8.97
CA LYS A 175 8.56 1.90 -10.36
C LYS A 175 9.76 2.30 -11.21
N ASP A 176 10.04 1.54 -12.28
CA ASP A 176 10.97 1.96 -13.32
C ASP A 176 10.42 3.20 -14.04
N GLN A 177 11.10 4.32 -13.90
CA GLN A 177 10.65 5.62 -14.41
C GLN A 177 10.71 5.75 -15.93
N SER A 178 11.34 4.81 -16.63
CA SER A 178 11.33 4.76 -18.10
C SER A 178 10.00 4.20 -18.64
N PHE A 179 9.23 3.50 -17.83
CA PHE A 179 7.93 2.88 -18.18
C PHE A 179 8.00 2.12 -19.52
N PRO A 180 8.92 1.16 -19.67
CA PRO A 180 9.07 0.43 -20.93
C PRO A 180 7.89 -0.51 -21.15
N ASP A 181 7.71 -0.98 -22.38
CA ASP A 181 6.75 -2.05 -22.65
C ASP A 181 7.14 -3.33 -21.91
N GLY A 182 6.14 -4.00 -21.34
CA GLY A 182 6.31 -5.29 -20.68
C GLY A 182 6.27 -6.47 -21.67
N PRO A 183 6.90 -7.60 -21.33
CA PRO A 183 6.79 -8.82 -22.11
C PRO A 183 5.34 -9.30 -22.19
N VAL A 184 4.93 -9.75 -23.36
CA VAL A 184 3.60 -10.32 -23.59
C VAL A 184 3.76 -11.83 -23.72
N ASP A 185 3.32 -12.55 -22.69
CA ASP A 185 3.36 -14.02 -22.69
C ASP A 185 2.08 -14.61 -23.27
N ASP A 186 0.93 -14.22 -22.69
CA ASP A 186 -0.40 -14.59 -23.14
C ASP A 186 -1.35 -13.40 -22.99
N GLY A 187 -2.05 -13.02 -24.05
CA GLY A 187 -3.08 -11.97 -23.98
C GLY A 187 -2.74 -10.69 -24.74
N LEU A 188 -3.44 -9.60 -24.38
CA LEU A 188 -3.39 -8.31 -25.08
C LEU A 188 -2.41 -7.33 -24.43
N TYR A 189 -2.02 -7.57 -23.17
CA TYR A 189 -1.24 -6.64 -22.36
C TYR A 189 0.08 -7.26 -21.93
N GLY A 190 1.09 -6.41 -21.73
CA GLY A 190 2.38 -6.80 -21.24
C GLY A 190 2.43 -6.93 -19.71
N ASN A 191 3.29 -7.82 -19.23
CA ASN A 191 3.53 -8.00 -17.81
C ASN A 191 4.31 -6.80 -17.24
N HIS A 192 3.69 -6.05 -16.32
CA HIS A 192 4.29 -4.88 -15.67
C HIS A 192 5.18 -5.24 -14.47
N GLN A 193 5.03 -6.43 -13.89
CA GLN A 193 5.67 -6.82 -12.62
C GLN A 193 7.19 -6.64 -12.60
N PRO A 194 7.96 -6.94 -13.67
CA PRO A 194 9.41 -6.71 -13.69
C PRO A 194 9.82 -5.24 -13.52
N PHE A 195 8.90 -4.29 -13.71
CA PHE A 195 9.17 -2.85 -13.68
C PHE A 195 8.57 -2.14 -12.47
N VAL A 196 7.74 -2.86 -11.69
CA VAL A 196 7.07 -2.30 -10.50
C VAL A 196 7.39 -3.06 -9.22
N CYS A 197 7.80 -4.34 -9.28
CA CYS A 197 8.24 -5.10 -8.11
C CYS A 197 9.75 -4.93 -7.93
N ASP A 198 10.18 -4.75 -6.68
CA ASP A 198 11.59 -4.56 -6.31
C ASP A 198 12.29 -3.46 -7.13
N GLY A 199 11.56 -2.38 -7.39
CA GLY A 199 12.02 -1.28 -8.24
C GLY A 199 13.26 -0.56 -7.70
N PRO A 200 13.91 0.29 -8.52
CA PRO A 200 15.29 0.74 -8.29
C PRO A 200 15.51 1.54 -7.00
N ARG A 201 14.47 2.15 -6.43
CA ARG A 201 14.57 2.98 -5.22
C ARG A 201 13.79 2.40 -4.02
N VAL A 202 13.27 1.16 -4.11
CA VAL A 202 12.45 0.58 -3.04
C VAL A 202 13.19 0.55 -1.71
N HIS A 203 14.43 0.11 -1.67
CA HIS A 203 15.25 0.05 -0.47
C HIS A 203 15.63 1.44 0.07
N GLU A 204 15.77 2.45 -0.79
CA GLU A 204 15.94 3.85 -0.38
C GLU A 204 14.70 4.34 0.39
N TYR A 205 13.52 4.10 -0.16
CA TYR A 205 12.25 4.52 0.47
C TYR A 205 11.98 3.79 1.78
N LEU A 206 12.28 2.50 1.85
CA LEU A 206 12.08 1.73 3.08
C LEU A 206 13.07 2.14 4.19
N LYS A 207 14.32 2.45 3.85
CA LYS A 207 15.29 3.03 4.80
C LYS A 207 14.86 4.40 5.28
N GLU A 208 14.35 5.25 4.38
CA GLU A 208 13.79 6.55 4.76
C GLU A 208 12.59 6.38 5.70
N MET A 209 11.66 5.47 5.38
CA MET A 209 10.52 5.12 6.23
C MET A 209 10.97 4.64 7.61
N ASN A 210 11.99 3.79 7.67
CA ASN A 210 12.55 3.31 8.92
C ASN A 210 13.12 4.47 9.76
N GLN A 211 13.93 5.32 9.16
CA GLN A 211 14.53 6.47 9.83
C GLN A 211 13.50 7.50 10.30
N LYS A 212 12.48 7.74 9.47
CA LYS A 212 11.45 8.75 9.75
C LYS A 212 10.41 8.27 10.76
N VAL A 213 10.07 6.97 10.75
CA VAL A 213 8.97 6.42 11.55
C VAL A 213 9.42 5.18 12.34
N LEU A 214 9.74 4.07 11.70
CA LEU A 214 9.70 2.75 12.31
C LEU A 214 10.67 2.62 13.49
N GLN A 215 11.90 3.09 13.36
CA GLN A 215 12.92 3.02 14.44
C GLN A 215 12.58 3.85 15.69
N LYS A 216 11.56 4.72 15.63
CA LYS A 216 11.18 5.60 16.76
C LYS A 216 10.17 4.93 17.69
N TYR A 217 9.60 3.81 17.28
CA TYR A 217 8.55 3.12 18.01
C TYR A 217 8.90 1.63 18.18
N ASP A 218 8.44 1.03 19.27
CA ASP A 218 8.55 -0.42 19.49
C ASP A 218 7.40 -1.12 18.77
N ILE A 219 7.52 -1.25 17.46
CA ILE A 219 6.51 -1.83 16.57
C ILE A 219 7.09 -2.91 15.67
N MET A 220 6.23 -3.80 15.21
CA MET A 220 6.54 -4.87 14.28
C MET A 220 6.11 -4.49 12.85
N THR A 221 6.91 -4.87 11.87
CA THR A 221 6.56 -4.71 10.46
C THR A 221 6.68 -6.03 9.70
N VAL A 222 5.69 -6.31 8.84
CA VAL A 222 5.73 -7.41 7.90
C VAL A 222 5.32 -6.91 6.52
N GLY A 223 6.21 -7.00 5.54
CA GLY A 223 5.97 -6.57 4.17
C GLY A 223 5.42 -7.69 3.29
N GLU A 224 4.40 -7.41 2.52
CA GLU A 224 4.00 -8.24 1.40
C GLU A 224 4.89 -7.91 0.20
N ALA A 225 5.74 -8.87 -0.21
CA ALA A 225 6.69 -8.71 -1.31
C ALA A 225 6.34 -9.67 -2.45
N LEU A 226 5.59 -9.17 -3.42
CA LEU A 226 5.15 -9.95 -4.58
C LEU A 226 6.35 -10.32 -5.47
N ASN A 227 6.39 -11.57 -5.93
CA ASN A 227 7.42 -12.10 -6.84
C ASN A 227 8.87 -11.97 -6.35
N THR A 228 9.07 -11.55 -5.11
CA THR A 228 10.40 -11.43 -4.51
C THR A 228 10.98 -12.82 -4.27
N LYS A 229 12.19 -13.06 -4.76
CA LYS A 229 12.94 -14.28 -4.52
C LYS A 229 13.59 -14.26 -3.14
N ILE A 230 13.93 -15.45 -2.62
CA ILE A 230 14.50 -15.58 -1.28
C ILE A 230 15.75 -14.72 -1.06
N ASP A 231 16.61 -14.60 -2.08
CA ASP A 231 17.82 -13.77 -2.00
C ASP A 231 17.49 -12.27 -1.88
N HIS A 232 16.39 -11.82 -2.47
CA HIS A 232 15.90 -10.45 -2.33
C HIS A 232 15.16 -10.23 -1.00
N ALA A 233 14.45 -11.25 -0.50
CA ALA A 233 13.74 -11.15 0.79
C ALA A 233 14.68 -10.73 1.93
N MET A 234 15.93 -11.20 1.92
CA MET A 234 16.96 -10.82 2.88
C MET A 234 17.36 -9.33 2.81
N GLN A 235 17.15 -8.67 1.68
CA GLN A 235 17.43 -7.24 1.54
C GLN A 235 16.39 -6.38 2.26
N TYR A 236 15.16 -6.88 2.38
CA TYR A 236 14.06 -6.21 3.10
C TYR A 236 14.11 -6.43 4.62
N ALA A 237 14.51 -7.61 5.08
CA ALA A 237 14.32 -8.03 6.46
C ALA A 237 15.59 -8.61 7.13
N GLY A 238 16.78 -8.36 6.58
CA GLY A 238 18.05 -8.71 7.23
C GLY A 238 18.34 -7.80 8.43
N GLU A 239 19.06 -8.32 9.44
CA GLU A 239 19.37 -7.59 10.68
C GLU A 239 19.99 -6.20 10.45
N ASP A 240 20.83 -6.07 9.42
CA ASP A 240 21.59 -4.84 9.11
C ASP A 240 20.92 -3.96 8.06
N THR A 241 19.73 -4.33 7.54
CA THR A 241 19.11 -3.58 6.44
C THR A 241 18.50 -2.25 6.89
N ASN A 242 18.04 -2.18 8.14
CA ASN A 242 17.28 -1.05 8.68
C ASN A 242 16.04 -0.71 7.83
N GLU A 243 15.31 -1.74 7.42
CA GLU A 243 14.06 -1.64 6.65
C GLU A 243 12.91 -2.26 7.44
N LEU A 244 12.54 -3.51 7.14
CA LEU A 244 11.42 -4.21 7.76
C LEU A 244 11.90 -5.31 8.73
N ASN A 245 11.02 -5.79 9.61
CA ASN A 245 11.33 -6.94 10.47
C ASN A 245 11.13 -8.28 9.75
N MET A 246 10.11 -8.37 8.89
CA MET A 246 9.72 -9.59 8.19
C MET A 246 9.15 -9.27 6.81
N VAL A 247 9.12 -10.27 5.93
CA VAL A 247 8.39 -10.24 4.68
C VAL A 247 7.58 -11.53 4.50
N PHE A 248 6.42 -11.43 3.86
CA PHE A 248 5.74 -12.58 3.29
C PHE A 248 6.43 -13.00 2.02
N HIS A 249 6.76 -14.28 1.93
CA HIS A 249 7.41 -14.88 0.77
C HIS A 249 6.43 -15.82 0.07
N PHE A 250 6.16 -15.57 -1.20
CA PHE A 250 5.12 -16.28 -1.96
C PHE A 250 5.66 -17.34 -2.93
N GLU A 251 6.96 -17.47 -3.08
CA GLU A 251 7.55 -18.44 -4.04
C GLU A 251 7.05 -19.87 -3.80
N HIS A 252 6.89 -20.28 -2.54
CA HIS A 252 6.37 -21.60 -2.19
C HIS A 252 4.91 -21.85 -2.60
N VAL A 253 4.12 -20.79 -2.82
CA VAL A 253 2.72 -20.89 -3.28
C VAL A 253 2.67 -21.15 -4.79
N SER A 254 3.73 -20.81 -5.50
CA SER A 254 3.86 -20.97 -6.95
C SER A 254 4.55 -22.29 -7.36
N LEU A 255 4.95 -23.11 -6.40
CA LEU A 255 5.51 -24.45 -6.63
C LEU A 255 4.35 -25.44 -6.87
N GLY A 256 3.80 -25.45 -8.08
CA GLY A 256 2.74 -26.35 -8.53
C GLY A 256 3.16 -27.19 -9.72
#